data_6cd2be42009648f85a96feede59f8d2c
#
_entry.id   6cd2be42009648f85a96feede59f8d2c
#
_cell.length_a   1.000
_cell.length_b   1.000
_cell.length_c   1.000
_cell.angle_alpha   90.00
_cell.angle_beta   90.00
_cell.angle_gamma   90.00
#
_symmetry.space_group_name_H-M   'P 1'
#
loop_
_entity.id
_entity.type
_entity.pdbx_description
1 polymer ?
#
loop_
_entity_poly.entity_id
_entity_poly.type
_entity_poly.pdbx_seq_one_letter_code
_entity_poly.pdbx_strand_id
1 'polypeptide(L)'
;MMHPGDIGAQLTQAFDNLETVLEQAGATLSHVVRLTYYTTEVDAMFGVWHVLTERLDKAGCRPASTLLGVARLAFPEMLVEIEATALVP
;
A
#
# COMPACT_ATOMS: atom_id res chain seq x y z
N MET A 1 14.49 5.27 -7.86
CA MET A 1 13.11 4.75 -7.75
C MET A 1 13.02 3.35 -8.30
N MET A 2 12.55 2.41 -7.51
CA MET A 2 12.35 1.04 -7.98
C MET A 2 11.06 0.93 -8.79
N HIS A 3 11.11 0.18 -9.88
CA HIS A 3 9.96 -0.13 -10.73
C HIS A 3 9.26 1.09 -11.34
N PRO A 4 9.99 2.01 -12.01
CA PRO A 4 9.34 3.14 -12.65
C PRO A 4 8.34 2.67 -13.70
N GLY A 5 7.14 3.27 -13.72
CA GLY A 5 6.09 2.93 -14.68
C GLY A 5 5.34 1.63 -14.43
N ASP A 6 5.68 0.87 -13.39
CA ASP A 6 5.02 -0.41 -13.05
C ASP A 6 4.30 -0.28 -11.71
N ILE A 7 3.00 0.05 -11.78
CA ILE A 7 2.21 0.31 -10.57
C ILE A 7 2.03 -0.96 -9.71
N GLY A 8 1.89 -2.13 -10.33
CA GLY A 8 1.77 -3.39 -9.60
C GLY A 8 3.02 -3.71 -8.79
N ALA A 9 4.19 -3.53 -9.40
CA ALA A 9 5.47 -3.74 -8.72
C ALA A 9 5.70 -2.68 -7.64
N GLN A 10 5.32 -1.42 -7.89
CA GLN A 10 5.41 -0.36 -6.88
C GLN A 10 4.51 -0.64 -5.69
N LEU A 11 3.29 -1.13 -5.94
CA LEU A 11 2.35 -1.50 -4.88
C LEU A 11 2.91 -2.63 -4.02
N THR A 12 3.47 -3.67 -4.64
CA THR A 12 4.12 -4.78 -3.93
C THR A 12 5.28 -4.27 -3.07
N GLN A 13 6.12 -3.41 -3.64
CA GLN A 13 7.24 -2.83 -2.91
C GLN A 13 6.77 -1.97 -1.72
N ALA A 14 5.69 -1.21 -1.90
CA ALA A 14 5.13 -0.39 -0.83
C ALA A 14 4.65 -1.25 0.33
N PHE A 15 4.01 -2.40 0.05
CA PHE A 15 3.61 -3.35 1.09
C PHE A 15 4.81 -4.01 1.77
N ASP A 16 5.85 -4.36 1.01
CA ASP A 16 7.07 -4.92 1.58
C ASP A 16 7.70 -3.92 2.57
N ASN A 17 7.78 -2.66 2.18
CA ASN A 17 8.32 -1.61 3.03
C ASN A 17 7.46 -1.39 4.28
N LEU A 18 6.13 -1.41 4.12
CA LEU A 18 5.20 -1.28 5.24
C LEU A 18 5.41 -2.42 6.25
N GLU A 19 5.50 -3.66 5.79
CA GLU A 19 5.71 -4.80 6.67
C GLU A 19 7.06 -4.73 7.40
N THR A 20 8.11 -4.23 6.73
CA THR A 20 9.41 -4.01 7.36
C THR A 20 9.30 -3.00 8.52
N VAL A 21 8.58 -1.90 8.30
CA VAL A 21 8.36 -0.89 9.35
C VAL A 21 7.55 -1.48 10.50
N LEU A 22 6.50 -2.25 10.19
CA LEU A 22 5.66 -2.89 11.21
C LEU A 22 6.48 -3.86 12.07
N GLU A 23 7.34 -4.67 11.47
CA GLU A 23 8.22 -5.59 12.20
C GLU A 23 9.09 -4.86 13.20
N GLN A 24 9.65 -3.72 12.80
CA GLN A 24 10.47 -2.89 13.69
C GLN A 24 9.69 -2.37 14.89
N ALA A 25 8.37 -2.21 14.74
CA ALA A 25 7.48 -1.79 15.83
C ALA A 25 6.89 -2.96 16.62
N GLY A 26 7.28 -4.19 16.31
CA GLY A 26 6.74 -5.39 16.96
C GLY A 26 5.35 -5.76 16.50
N ALA A 27 4.98 -5.36 15.28
CA ALA A 27 3.65 -5.59 14.72
C ALA A 27 3.72 -6.35 13.39
N THR A 28 2.56 -6.76 12.90
CA THR A 28 2.42 -7.40 11.59
C THR A 28 1.29 -6.70 10.82
N LEU A 29 1.12 -7.08 9.57
CA LEU A 29 0.06 -6.53 8.73
C LEU A 29 -1.33 -6.75 9.34
N SER A 30 -1.52 -7.84 10.10
CA SER A 30 -2.80 -8.13 10.78
C SER A 30 -3.18 -7.07 11.84
N HIS A 31 -2.25 -6.25 12.29
CA HIS A 31 -2.51 -5.18 13.27
C HIS A 31 -2.93 -3.87 12.61
N VAL A 32 -2.90 -3.78 11.29
CA VAL A 32 -3.29 -2.57 10.57
C VAL A 32 -4.81 -2.42 10.59
N VAL A 33 -5.28 -1.25 11.00
CA VAL A 33 -6.71 -0.96 11.10
C VAL A 33 -7.19 0.04 10.06
N ARG A 34 -6.27 0.77 9.43
CA ARG A 34 -6.59 1.73 8.37
C ARG A 34 -5.48 1.76 7.34
N LEU A 35 -5.88 1.77 6.06
CA LEU A 35 -4.98 1.98 4.93
C LEU A 35 -5.53 3.10 4.06
N THR A 36 -4.65 4.02 3.67
CA THR A 36 -4.96 5.03 2.67
C THR A 36 -3.97 4.86 1.52
N TYR A 37 -4.52 4.77 0.31
CA TYR A 37 -3.73 4.63 -0.90
C TYR A 37 -3.81 5.94 -1.67
N TYR A 38 -2.67 6.48 -2.04
CA TYR A 38 -2.56 7.66 -2.89
C TYR A 38 -2.01 7.23 -4.23
N THR A 39 -2.67 7.60 -5.30
CA THR A 39 -2.19 7.25 -6.66
C THR A 39 -2.42 8.39 -7.63
N THR A 40 -1.48 8.53 -8.56
CA THR A 40 -1.64 9.44 -9.71
C THR A 40 -2.38 8.78 -10.86
N GLU A 41 -2.66 7.45 -10.76
CA GLU A 41 -3.23 6.64 -11.83
C GLU A 41 -4.34 5.74 -11.28
N VAL A 42 -5.51 6.33 -11.01
CA VAL A 42 -6.62 5.62 -10.37
C VAL A 42 -7.07 4.38 -11.16
N ASP A 43 -7.23 4.52 -12.47
CA ASP A 43 -7.69 3.39 -13.29
C ASP A 43 -6.66 2.26 -13.33
N ALA A 44 -5.38 2.60 -13.44
CA ALA A 44 -4.31 1.60 -13.39
C ALA A 44 -4.26 0.91 -12.03
N MET A 45 -4.54 1.64 -10.95
CA MET A 45 -4.61 1.08 -9.60
C MET A 45 -5.71 0.03 -9.50
N PHE A 46 -6.88 0.27 -10.08
CA PHE A 46 -7.95 -0.73 -10.11
C PHE A 46 -7.54 -1.98 -10.87
N GLY A 47 -6.73 -1.83 -11.92
CA GLY A 47 -6.22 -2.97 -12.69
C GLY A 47 -5.30 -3.89 -11.89
N VAL A 48 -4.68 -3.41 -10.83
CA VAL A 48 -3.79 -4.20 -9.96
C VAL A 48 -4.35 -4.35 -8.55
N TRP A 49 -5.62 -4.05 -8.34
CA TRP A 49 -6.25 -4.10 -7.01
C TRP A 49 -6.12 -5.46 -6.34
N HIS A 50 -6.11 -6.53 -7.13
CA HIS A 50 -5.93 -7.89 -6.63
C HIS A 50 -4.62 -8.09 -5.86
N VAL A 51 -3.57 -7.33 -6.18
CA VAL A 51 -2.28 -7.42 -5.48
C VAL A 51 -2.48 -7.10 -3.99
N LEU A 52 -3.23 -6.04 -3.70
CA LEU A 52 -3.45 -5.66 -2.31
C LEU A 52 -4.49 -6.55 -1.62
N THR A 53 -5.59 -6.94 -2.32
CA THR A 53 -6.62 -7.78 -1.70
C THR A 53 -6.09 -9.15 -1.35
N GLU A 54 -5.30 -9.77 -2.21
CA GLU A 54 -4.68 -11.06 -1.94
C GLU A 54 -3.74 -10.98 -0.73
N ARG A 55 -2.96 -9.93 -0.65
CA ARG A 55 -2.01 -9.76 0.45
C ARG A 55 -2.71 -9.51 1.78
N LEU A 56 -3.76 -8.70 1.79
CA LEU A 56 -4.55 -8.45 3.00
C LEU A 56 -5.30 -9.69 3.44
N ASP A 57 -5.93 -10.42 2.52
CA ASP A 57 -6.64 -11.66 2.84
C ASP A 57 -5.70 -12.70 3.45
N LYS A 58 -4.52 -12.85 2.88
CA LYS A 58 -3.50 -13.79 3.37
C LYS A 58 -3.07 -13.47 4.80
N ALA A 59 -3.00 -12.19 5.14
CA ALA A 59 -2.61 -11.73 6.47
C ALA A 59 -3.78 -11.68 7.46
N GLY A 60 -5.01 -11.96 7.01
CA GLY A 60 -6.20 -11.80 7.83
C GLY A 60 -6.48 -10.35 8.19
N CYS A 61 -6.05 -9.40 7.35
CA CYS A 61 -6.17 -7.97 7.58
C CYS A 61 -7.41 -7.44 6.89
N ARG A 62 -8.29 -6.77 7.65
CA ARG A 62 -9.51 -6.15 7.13
C ARG A 62 -9.60 -4.70 7.58
N PRO A 63 -8.71 -3.82 7.08
CA PRO A 63 -8.67 -2.44 7.52
C PRO A 63 -9.75 -1.60 6.84
N ALA A 64 -10.07 -0.45 7.45
CA ALA A 64 -10.77 0.59 6.75
C ALA A 64 -9.83 1.10 5.64
N SER A 65 -10.31 1.16 4.41
CA SER A 65 -9.48 1.50 3.25
C SER A 65 -10.05 2.69 2.49
N THR A 66 -9.17 3.61 2.09
CA THR A 66 -9.52 4.77 1.27
C THR A 66 -8.52 4.86 0.11
N LEU A 67 -9.05 5.07 -1.09
CA LEU A 67 -8.24 5.34 -2.28
C LEU A 67 -8.45 6.78 -2.71
N LEU A 68 -7.37 7.53 -2.84
CA LEU A 68 -7.39 8.93 -3.27
C LEU A 68 -6.56 9.11 -4.54
N GLY A 69 -7.16 9.68 -5.57
CA GLY A 69 -6.44 10.15 -6.74
C GLY A 69 -5.79 11.50 -6.43
N VAL A 70 -4.50 11.61 -6.72
CA VAL A 70 -3.74 12.85 -6.48
C VAL A 70 -3.02 13.26 -7.76
N ALA A 71 -2.72 14.56 -7.88
CA ALA A 71 -2.05 15.08 -9.07
C ALA A 71 -0.58 14.64 -9.14
N ARG A 72 0.08 14.53 -7.99
CA ARG A 72 1.51 14.20 -7.93
C ARG A 72 1.83 13.52 -6.60
N LEU A 73 2.89 12.73 -6.62
CA LEU A 73 3.53 12.20 -5.42
C LEU A 73 4.94 12.80 -5.30
N ALA A 74 5.73 12.32 -4.34
CA ALA A 74 7.04 12.90 -4.05
C ALA A 74 7.99 12.90 -5.24
N PHE A 75 7.91 11.87 -6.10
CA PHE A 75 8.74 11.76 -7.30
C PHE A 75 7.85 11.53 -8.52
N PRO A 76 8.23 12.06 -9.72
CA PRO A 76 7.43 11.91 -10.93
C PRO A 76 7.16 10.45 -11.33
N GLU A 77 8.08 9.55 -11.05
CA GLU A 77 7.95 8.12 -11.38
C GLU A 77 7.10 7.34 -10.37
N MET A 78 6.78 7.95 -9.23
CA MET A 78 5.99 7.33 -8.18
C MET A 78 4.52 7.34 -8.56
N LEU A 79 3.91 6.16 -8.65
CA LEU A 79 2.52 5.99 -9.07
C LEU A 79 1.58 5.70 -7.91
N VAL A 80 2.12 5.22 -6.79
CA VAL A 80 1.31 4.85 -5.62
C VAL A 80 2.10 5.06 -4.34
N GLU A 81 1.37 5.43 -3.28
CA GLU A 81 1.91 5.56 -1.93
C GLU A 81 0.87 5.02 -0.96
N ILE A 82 1.32 4.38 0.12
CA ILE A 82 0.45 3.79 1.14
C ILE A 82 0.75 4.45 2.48
N GLU A 83 -0.32 4.79 3.19
CA GLU A 83 -0.27 5.26 4.57
C GLU A 83 -1.08 4.29 5.43
N ALA A 84 -0.54 3.88 6.56
CA ALA A 84 -1.19 2.90 7.41
C ALA A 84 -1.22 3.35 8.87
N THR A 85 -2.28 2.94 9.57
CA THR A 85 -2.40 3.06 11.02
C THR A 85 -2.54 1.64 11.58
N ALA A 86 -1.72 1.31 12.56
CA ALA A 86 -1.74 -0.01 13.20
C ALA A 86 -1.91 0.14 14.71
N LEU A 87 -2.58 -0.84 15.31
CA LEU A 87 -2.65 -0.97 16.77
C LEU A 87 -1.55 -1.97 17.18
N VAL A 88 -0.48 -1.45 17.73
CA VAL A 88 0.68 -2.27 18.13
C VAL A 88 0.35 -3.03 19.40
N PRO A 89 0.60 -4.35 19.43
CA PRO A 89 0.30 -5.16 20.61
C PRO A 89 1.19 -4.83 21.82
#